data_0e426545a237dc33c62c5cb6c426bc85
#
_entry.id   0e426545a237dc33c62c5cb6c426bc85
#
_cell.length_a   1.000
_cell.length_b   1.000
_cell.length_c   1.000
_cell.angle_alpha   90.00
_cell.angle_beta   90.00
_cell.angle_gamma   90.00
#
_symmetry.space_group_name_H-M   'P 1'
#
loop_
_entity.id
_entity.type
_entity.pdbx_description
1 polymer ?
#
loop_
_entity_poly.entity_id
_entity_poly.type
_entity_poly.pdbx_seq_one_letter_code
_entity_poly.pdbx_strand_id
1 'polypeptide(L)'
;YEMQRSLVGSEMCIRDSAQAVKLEGGKEVCPQIKAIVDASIPVCAHLGLTPQSVNAFGGFKVQGKGEAAAQKLLDDARAVEEAGAFAVVLECVPQALATKITESIHIPTIGIGAGAGCDGQVLVYQDMLAMYSNMKPKFVKQFAQVGEQMREAFRTYKEEVAAGTFPAAEHTFKMDETVLDKLY
;
A
#
# COMPACT_ATOMS: atom_id res chain seq x y z
N TYR A 1 17.73 -1.15 -14.60
CA TYR A 1 16.59 -0.20 -14.54
C TYR A 1 17.01 0.94 -13.62
N GLU A 2 17.48 2.04 -14.17
CA GLU A 2 17.62 3.29 -13.43
C GLU A 2 16.21 3.82 -13.17
N MET A 3 15.75 3.75 -11.94
CA MET A 3 14.62 4.56 -11.51
C MET A 3 15.03 6.02 -11.66
N GLN A 4 14.42 6.72 -12.58
CA GLN A 4 14.58 8.17 -12.72
C GLN A 4 14.02 8.83 -11.45
N ARG A 5 14.88 9.07 -10.48
CA ARG A 5 14.53 9.73 -9.19
C ARG A 5 14.11 11.20 -9.34
N SER A 6 14.14 11.74 -10.55
CA SER A 6 13.84 13.14 -10.83
C SER A 6 12.36 13.44 -11.13
N LEU A 7 11.53 12.42 -11.34
CA LEU A 7 10.10 12.58 -11.57
C LEU A 7 9.35 12.07 -10.33
N VAL A 8 9.45 12.82 -9.25
CA VAL A 8 8.59 12.66 -8.09
C VAL A 8 7.30 13.43 -8.37
N GLY A 9 6.29 12.73 -8.87
CA GLY A 9 5.01 13.36 -9.11
C GLY A 9 4.06 12.53 -9.94
N SER A 10 2.84 13.00 -9.99
CA SER A 10 1.70 12.42 -10.67
C SER A 10 1.93 12.11 -12.17
N GLU A 11 2.72 12.90 -12.87
CA GLU A 11 3.05 12.67 -14.29
C GLU A 11 3.80 11.37 -14.51
N MET A 12 4.69 10.96 -13.60
CA MET A 12 5.39 9.69 -13.69
C MET A 12 4.42 8.51 -13.52
N CYS A 13 3.50 8.61 -12.57
CA CYS A 13 2.50 7.58 -12.34
C CYS A 13 1.59 7.37 -13.57
N ILE A 14 1.20 8.43 -14.28
CA ILE A 14 0.38 8.34 -15.48
C ILE A 14 1.17 7.79 -16.67
N ARG A 15 2.42 8.18 -16.85
CA ARG A 15 3.31 7.62 -17.88
C ARG A 15 3.53 6.13 -17.69
N ASP A 16 3.63 5.69 -16.43
CA ASP A 16 3.83 4.28 -16.07
C ASP A 16 2.52 3.49 -15.94
N SER A 17 1.43 3.99 -16.56
CA SER A 17 0.08 3.40 -16.57
C SER A 17 -0.70 3.53 -15.26
N ALA A 18 -0.31 4.34 -14.32
CA ALA A 18 -1.14 4.68 -13.17
C ALA A 18 -2.29 5.60 -13.62
N GLN A 19 -3.52 5.29 -13.17
CA GLN A 19 -4.73 6.04 -13.55
C GLN A 19 -5.09 7.12 -12.52
N ALA A 20 -4.45 7.11 -11.37
CA ALA A 20 -4.66 8.07 -10.28
C ALA A 20 -3.44 8.10 -9.36
N VAL A 21 -3.37 9.10 -8.50
CA VAL A 21 -2.35 9.21 -7.46
C VAL A 21 -2.98 9.25 -6.08
N LYS A 22 -2.24 8.79 -5.06
CA LYS A 22 -2.64 8.91 -3.66
C LYS A 22 -1.75 9.94 -2.96
N LEU A 23 -2.36 10.83 -2.17
CA LEU A 23 -1.66 11.87 -1.42
C LEU A 23 -2.04 11.78 0.06
N GLU A 24 -1.02 11.81 0.93
CA GLU A 24 -1.17 11.76 2.38
C GLU A 24 -1.23 13.17 2.97
N GLY A 25 -2.22 13.42 3.84
CA GLY A 25 -2.42 14.67 4.55
C GLY A 25 -3.83 15.22 4.41
N GLY A 26 -4.18 16.17 5.29
CA GLY A 26 -5.47 16.85 5.35
C GLY A 26 -5.44 18.22 4.69
N LYS A 27 -5.97 19.22 5.40
CA LYS A 27 -6.05 20.63 4.91
C LYS A 27 -4.72 21.18 4.40
N GLU A 28 -3.63 20.75 5.00
CA GLU A 28 -2.26 21.19 4.66
C GLU A 28 -1.82 20.83 3.24
N VAL A 29 -2.41 19.79 2.65
CA VAL A 29 -2.09 19.33 1.28
C VAL A 29 -3.20 19.61 0.26
N CYS A 30 -4.29 20.27 0.64
CA CYS A 30 -5.36 20.64 -0.27
C CYS A 30 -4.89 21.48 -1.47
N PRO A 31 -3.95 22.44 -1.33
CA PRO A 31 -3.42 23.16 -2.50
C PRO A 31 -2.75 22.22 -3.52
N GLN A 32 -2.03 21.19 -3.06
CA GLN A 32 -1.40 20.21 -3.92
C GLN A 32 -2.43 19.26 -4.56
N ILE A 33 -3.44 18.80 -3.79
CA ILE A 33 -4.56 18.03 -4.34
C ILE A 33 -5.22 18.79 -5.47
N LYS A 34 -5.58 20.06 -5.23
CA LYS A 34 -6.22 20.89 -6.23
C LYS A 34 -5.36 21.07 -7.48
N ALA A 35 -4.08 21.35 -7.34
CA ALA A 35 -3.17 21.52 -8.47
C ALA A 35 -3.05 20.25 -9.34
N ILE A 36 -3.05 19.07 -8.71
CA ILE A 36 -2.99 17.78 -9.39
C ILE A 36 -4.32 17.51 -10.12
N VAL A 37 -5.45 17.76 -9.45
CA VAL A 37 -6.79 17.61 -10.04
C VAL A 37 -7.00 18.57 -11.20
N ASP A 38 -6.57 19.84 -11.08
CA ASP A 38 -6.62 20.85 -12.15
C ASP A 38 -5.77 20.43 -13.36
N ALA A 39 -4.73 19.61 -13.15
CA ALA A 39 -3.95 18.97 -14.23
C ALA A 39 -4.64 17.72 -14.81
N SER A 40 -5.91 17.47 -14.49
CA SER A 40 -6.71 16.31 -14.92
C SER A 40 -6.20 14.95 -14.41
N ILE A 41 -5.55 14.94 -13.24
CA ILE A 41 -5.05 13.72 -12.60
C ILE A 41 -5.93 13.42 -11.38
N PRO A 42 -6.64 12.26 -11.33
CA PRO A 42 -7.45 11.89 -10.18
C PRO A 42 -6.61 11.69 -8.93
N VAL A 43 -7.07 12.22 -7.78
CA VAL A 43 -6.38 12.10 -6.49
C VAL A 43 -7.23 11.34 -5.49
N CYS A 44 -6.66 10.29 -4.89
CA CYS A 44 -7.17 9.65 -3.68
C CYS A 44 -6.46 10.27 -2.47
N ALA A 45 -7.21 10.85 -1.54
CA ALA A 45 -6.65 11.38 -0.30
C ALA A 45 -6.40 10.25 0.72
N HIS A 46 -5.52 10.50 1.70
CA HIS A 46 -5.25 9.55 2.78
C HIS A 46 -5.14 10.29 4.11
N LEU A 47 -6.02 9.95 5.04
CA LEU A 47 -6.17 10.56 6.36
C LEU A 47 -6.00 9.53 7.50
N GLY A 48 -5.80 10.02 8.69
CA GLY A 48 -5.55 9.20 9.87
C GLY A 48 -4.07 8.96 10.08
N LEU A 49 -3.66 7.71 10.25
CA LEU A 49 -2.24 7.35 10.25
C LEU A 49 -1.72 7.38 8.81
N THR A 50 -0.85 8.33 8.54
CA THR A 50 -0.17 8.45 7.26
C THR A 50 1.27 7.93 7.43
N PRO A 51 1.65 6.78 6.80
CA PRO A 51 2.95 6.15 7.02
C PRO A 51 4.15 7.05 6.77
N GLN A 52 4.07 7.96 5.80
CA GLN A 52 5.14 8.92 5.53
C GLN A 52 5.35 9.94 6.66
N SER A 53 4.32 10.18 7.47
CA SER A 53 4.36 11.09 8.61
C SER A 53 4.57 10.38 9.96
N VAL A 54 4.88 9.08 9.97
CA VAL A 54 4.97 8.24 11.18
C VAL A 54 5.94 8.80 12.24
N ASN A 55 7.02 9.43 11.81
CA ASN A 55 7.99 10.06 12.71
C ASN A 55 7.40 11.30 13.40
N ALA A 56 6.59 12.09 12.69
CA ALA A 56 5.89 13.24 13.26
C ALA A 56 4.83 12.82 14.29
N PHE A 57 4.20 11.66 14.10
CA PHE A 57 3.22 11.09 15.04
C PHE A 57 3.86 10.36 16.23
N GLY A 58 5.17 10.18 16.22
CA GLY A 58 5.88 9.41 17.26
C GLY A 58 5.51 7.91 17.25
N GLY A 59 5.34 7.33 16.06
CA GLY A 59 5.06 5.92 15.83
C GLY A 59 3.66 5.62 15.31
N PHE A 60 3.35 4.33 15.15
CA PHE A 60 2.07 3.82 14.67
C PHE A 60 0.98 3.95 15.75
N LYS A 61 0.24 5.05 15.74
CA LYS A 61 -0.80 5.35 16.72
C LYS A 61 -2.16 5.56 16.03
N VAL A 62 -3.22 5.12 16.70
CA VAL A 62 -4.59 5.43 16.29
C VAL A 62 -4.83 6.94 16.36
N GLN A 63 -5.31 7.51 15.26
CA GLN A 63 -5.57 8.95 15.10
C GLN A 63 -7.02 9.29 15.45
N GLY A 64 -7.29 10.52 15.91
CA GLY A 64 -8.65 10.99 16.17
C GLY A 64 -9.28 10.51 17.49
N LYS A 65 -8.51 10.11 18.50
CA LYS A 65 -9.06 9.65 19.80
C LYS A 65 -9.63 10.74 20.68
N GLY A 66 -9.14 11.97 20.57
CA GLY A 66 -9.62 13.11 21.35
C GLY A 66 -10.54 14.00 20.53
N GLU A 67 -11.35 14.83 21.19
CA GLU A 67 -12.35 15.70 20.56
C GLU A 67 -11.73 16.60 19.48
N ALA A 68 -10.67 17.33 19.79
CA ALA A 68 -9.99 18.21 18.82
C ALA A 68 -9.38 17.42 17.64
N ALA A 69 -8.81 16.24 17.91
CA ALA A 69 -8.23 15.40 16.87
C ALA A 69 -9.33 14.75 15.99
N ALA A 70 -10.46 14.39 16.56
CA ALA A 70 -11.61 13.87 15.83
C ALA A 70 -12.23 14.96 14.93
N GLN A 71 -12.40 16.18 15.48
CA GLN A 71 -12.91 17.31 14.71
C GLN A 71 -11.96 17.67 13.56
N LYS A 72 -10.64 17.68 13.83
CA LYS A 72 -9.64 17.91 12.77
C LYS A 72 -9.79 16.90 11.62
N LEU A 73 -9.91 15.60 11.92
CA LEU A 73 -10.06 14.58 10.86
C LEU A 73 -11.35 14.74 10.07
N LEU A 74 -12.46 15.11 10.72
CA LEU A 74 -13.73 15.40 10.05
C LEU A 74 -13.61 16.61 9.11
N ASP A 75 -12.96 17.67 9.59
CA ASP A 75 -12.71 18.88 8.80
C ASP A 75 -11.72 18.61 7.65
N ASP A 76 -10.71 17.78 7.87
CA ASP A 76 -9.75 17.37 6.85
C ASP A 76 -10.44 16.55 5.76
N ALA A 77 -11.36 15.64 6.12
CA ALA A 77 -12.10 14.82 5.15
C ALA A 77 -12.96 15.70 4.21
N ARG A 78 -13.63 16.69 4.74
CA ARG A 78 -14.39 17.67 3.93
C ARG A 78 -13.48 18.50 3.05
N ALA A 79 -12.36 18.96 3.60
CA ALA A 79 -11.42 19.80 2.86
C ALA A 79 -10.79 19.07 1.66
N VAL A 80 -10.41 17.80 1.81
CA VAL A 80 -9.85 17.01 0.70
C VAL A 80 -10.92 16.71 -0.37
N GLU A 81 -12.18 16.48 0.02
CA GLU A 81 -13.31 16.39 -0.91
C GLU A 81 -13.49 17.69 -1.69
N GLU A 82 -13.53 18.83 -1.00
CA GLU A 82 -13.65 20.16 -1.63
C GLU A 82 -12.47 20.48 -2.56
N ALA A 83 -11.27 19.97 -2.24
CA ALA A 83 -10.09 20.09 -3.10
C ALA A 83 -10.15 19.22 -4.36
N GLY A 84 -11.15 18.34 -4.50
CA GLY A 84 -11.40 17.51 -5.66
C GLY A 84 -10.87 16.08 -5.59
N ALA A 85 -10.53 15.57 -4.40
CA ALA A 85 -10.23 14.15 -4.23
C ALA A 85 -11.46 13.31 -4.63
N PHE A 86 -11.24 12.18 -5.32
CA PHE A 86 -12.34 11.28 -5.74
C PHE A 86 -12.64 10.17 -4.72
N ALA A 87 -11.76 9.94 -3.77
CA ALA A 87 -11.89 8.97 -2.68
C ALA A 87 -10.96 9.35 -1.53
N VAL A 88 -11.19 8.80 -0.34
CA VAL A 88 -10.31 8.97 0.81
C VAL A 88 -10.06 7.66 1.54
N VAL A 89 -8.78 7.37 1.83
CA VAL A 89 -8.38 6.28 2.72
C VAL A 89 -8.40 6.79 4.16
N LEU A 90 -9.00 6.01 5.07
CA LEU A 90 -9.01 6.24 6.52
C LEU A 90 -8.20 5.15 7.20
N GLU A 91 -7.00 5.46 7.69
CA GLU A 91 -6.11 4.48 8.33
C GLU A 91 -6.01 4.69 9.83
N CYS A 92 -6.20 3.60 10.60
CA CYS A 92 -6.07 3.61 12.06
C CYS A 92 -6.90 4.71 12.74
N VAL A 93 -8.16 4.85 12.36
CA VAL A 93 -9.15 5.79 12.90
C VAL A 93 -10.17 5.01 13.72
N PRO A 94 -10.66 5.51 14.89
CA PRO A 94 -11.73 4.87 15.63
C PRO A 94 -12.97 4.64 14.76
N GLN A 95 -13.57 3.43 14.84
CA GLN A 95 -14.69 3.04 13.98
C GLN A 95 -15.84 4.06 13.97
N ALA A 96 -16.25 4.55 15.16
CA ALA A 96 -17.34 5.52 15.23
C ALA A 96 -17.02 6.84 14.50
N LEU A 97 -15.76 7.29 14.56
CA LEU A 97 -15.33 8.48 13.83
C LEU A 97 -15.26 8.22 12.32
N ALA A 98 -14.74 7.06 11.91
CA ALA A 98 -14.70 6.69 10.49
C ALA A 98 -16.12 6.60 9.88
N THR A 99 -17.08 5.99 10.59
CA THR A 99 -18.49 5.98 10.19
C THR A 99 -19.04 7.41 10.06
N LYS A 100 -18.76 8.28 11.04
CA LYS A 100 -19.20 9.67 11.02
C LYS A 100 -18.60 10.46 9.85
N ILE A 101 -17.34 10.22 9.52
CA ILE A 101 -16.68 10.82 8.33
C ILE A 101 -17.38 10.33 7.06
N THR A 102 -17.57 9.02 6.92
CA THR A 102 -18.24 8.41 5.75
C THR A 102 -19.64 9.01 5.52
N GLU A 103 -20.42 9.22 6.59
CA GLU A 103 -21.74 9.83 6.53
C GLU A 103 -21.72 11.35 6.21
N SER A 104 -20.57 12.01 6.34
CA SER A 104 -20.46 13.47 6.24
C SER A 104 -19.85 13.98 4.93
N ILE A 105 -19.35 13.09 4.08
CA ILE A 105 -18.77 13.37 2.76
C ILE A 105 -19.47 12.56 1.68
N HIS A 106 -19.27 12.90 0.41
CA HIS A 106 -19.94 12.25 -0.73
C HIS A 106 -18.98 11.35 -1.53
N ILE A 107 -17.67 11.52 -1.35
CA ILE A 107 -16.68 10.66 -1.99
C ILE A 107 -16.50 9.33 -1.20
N PRO A 108 -16.25 8.21 -1.89
CA PRO A 108 -16.04 6.92 -1.23
C PRO A 108 -14.93 6.94 -0.19
N THR A 109 -15.18 6.28 0.96
CA THR A 109 -14.20 6.04 2.00
C THR A 109 -13.67 4.62 1.94
N ILE A 110 -12.35 4.45 2.12
CA ILE A 110 -11.68 3.14 2.13
C ILE A 110 -10.98 2.97 3.48
N GLY A 111 -11.48 2.05 4.30
CA GLY A 111 -10.97 1.82 5.65
C GLY A 111 -9.81 0.82 5.69
N ILE A 112 -8.81 1.12 6.51
CA ILE A 112 -7.79 0.18 6.96
C ILE A 112 -7.55 0.40 8.46
N GLY A 113 -7.99 -0.54 9.29
CA GLY A 113 -8.02 -0.33 10.74
C GLY A 113 -8.98 0.78 11.18
N ALA A 114 -10.04 1.03 10.41
CA ALA A 114 -11.06 2.05 10.66
C ALA A 114 -12.46 1.48 10.95
N GLY A 115 -12.56 0.17 11.09
CA GLY A 115 -13.84 -0.52 11.30
C GLY A 115 -14.65 -0.72 10.01
N ALA A 116 -15.88 -1.25 10.14
CA ALA A 116 -16.71 -1.68 9.02
C ALA A 116 -17.60 -0.55 8.45
N GLY A 117 -17.53 0.67 8.98
CA GLY A 117 -18.41 1.79 8.59
C GLY A 117 -17.93 2.60 7.39
N CYS A 118 -16.87 2.18 6.70
CA CYS A 118 -16.41 2.76 5.44
C CYS A 118 -17.05 2.03 4.25
N ASP A 119 -17.12 2.69 3.08
CA ASP A 119 -17.68 2.12 1.86
C ASP A 119 -16.85 0.95 1.30
N GLY A 120 -15.54 0.99 1.50
CA GLY A 120 -14.61 -0.06 1.11
C GLY A 120 -13.60 -0.40 2.20
N GLN A 121 -12.86 -1.51 2.00
CA GLN A 121 -11.80 -1.95 2.90
C GLN A 121 -10.56 -2.32 2.11
N VAL A 122 -9.39 -2.05 2.68
CA VAL A 122 -8.10 -2.50 2.16
C VAL A 122 -7.28 -3.14 3.27
N LEU A 123 -6.48 -4.14 2.92
CA LEU A 123 -5.43 -4.69 3.77
C LEU A 123 -4.17 -4.89 2.93
N VAL A 124 -3.03 -4.67 3.55
CA VAL A 124 -1.73 -5.01 2.96
C VAL A 124 -1.67 -6.53 2.75
N TYR A 125 -1.43 -6.98 1.52
CA TYR A 125 -1.50 -8.42 1.19
C TYR A 125 -0.46 -9.24 1.97
N GLN A 126 0.70 -8.67 2.29
CA GLN A 126 1.70 -9.33 3.11
C GLN A 126 1.18 -9.61 4.52
N ASP A 127 0.39 -8.69 5.08
CA ASP A 127 -0.21 -8.85 6.40
C ASP A 127 -1.34 -9.89 6.35
N MET A 128 -2.27 -9.77 5.38
CA MET A 128 -3.41 -10.68 5.26
C MET A 128 -3.01 -12.12 4.90
N LEU A 129 -1.85 -12.32 4.26
CA LEU A 129 -1.31 -13.63 3.88
C LEU A 129 -0.22 -14.14 4.84
N ALA A 130 -0.02 -13.46 5.97
CA ALA A 130 0.98 -13.82 6.98
C ALA A 130 2.40 -13.97 6.43
N MET A 131 2.81 -13.09 5.50
CA MET A 131 4.15 -13.11 4.92
C MET A 131 5.20 -12.51 5.85
N TYR A 132 4.76 -11.69 6.84
CA TYR A 132 5.60 -11.17 7.92
C TYR A 132 5.39 -11.91 9.22
N SER A 133 6.47 -12.07 10.00
CA SER A 133 6.46 -12.72 11.32
C SER A 133 6.63 -11.74 12.49
N ASN A 134 7.11 -10.52 12.25
CA ASN A 134 7.64 -9.67 13.32
C ASN A 134 6.61 -8.73 13.96
N MET A 135 5.49 -8.43 13.28
CA MET A 135 4.44 -7.58 13.82
C MET A 135 3.10 -7.91 13.16
N LYS A 136 2.06 -8.03 13.99
CA LYS A 136 0.67 -8.18 13.52
C LYS A 136 -0.14 -7.03 14.10
N PRO A 137 -0.49 -6.01 13.30
CA PRO A 137 -1.41 -4.96 13.75
C PRO A 137 -2.75 -5.53 14.21
N LYS A 138 -3.35 -4.93 15.24
CA LYS A 138 -4.61 -5.43 15.83
C LYS A 138 -5.74 -5.58 14.81
N PHE A 139 -5.79 -4.71 13.81
CA PHE A 139 -6.82 -4.71 12.77
C PHE A 139 -6.60 -5.74 11.66
N VAL A 140 -5.44 -6.41 11.63
CA VAL A 140 -5.12 -7.40 10.60
C VAL A 140 -5.70 -8.76 10.97
N LYS A 141 -6.57 -9.26 10.11
CA LYS A 141 -6.97 -10.67 10.07
C LYS A 141 -6.11 -11.38 9.03
N GLN A 142 -5.46 -12.45 9.43
CA GLN A 142 -4.72 -13.32 8.52
C GLN A 142 -5.69 -14.34 7.91
N PHE A 143 -5.75 -14.37 6.57
CA PHE A 143 -6.64 -15.23 5.80
C PHE A 143 -5.94 -16.50 5.31
N ALA A 144 -4.60 -16.50 5.25
CA ALA A 144 -3.78 -17.64 4.87
C ALA A 144 -2.38 -17.55 5.53
N GLN A 145 -1.61 -18.64 5.49
CA GLN A 145 -0.25 -18.75 6.03
C GLN A 145 0.78 -18.91 4.89
N VAL A 146 0.70 -18.06 3.88
CA VAL A 146 1.56 -18.14 2.68
C VAL A 146 3.04 -17.95 3.03
N GLY A 147 3.35 -17.13 4.05
CA GLY A 147 4.73 -16.93 4.49
C GLY A 147 5.44 -18.22 4.96
N GLU A 148 4.71 -19.17 5.56
CA GLU A 148 5.28 -20.47 5.93
C GLU A 148 5.55 -21.34 4.71
N GLN A 149 4.61 -21.35 3.77
CA GLN A 149 4.77 -22.08 2.50
C GLN A 149 5.96 -21.55 1.70
N MET A 150 6.15 -20.24 1.65
CA MET A 150 7.29 -19.60 1.00
C MET A 150 8.62 -20.02 1.68
N ARG A 151 8.70 -19.99 3.02
CA ARG A 151 9.90 -20.40 3.75
C ARG A 151 10.23 -21.86 3.49
N GLU A 152 9.24 -22.73 3.45
CA GLU A 152 9.44 -24.15 3.14
C GLU A 152 9.94 -24.36 1.71
N ALA A 153 9.34 -23.68 0.74
CA ALA A 153 9.79 -23.74 -0.65
C ALA A 153 11.24 -23.27 -0.81
N PHE A 154 11.64 -22.17 -0.14
CA PHE A 154 13.03 -21.73 -0.15
C PHE A 154 13.98 -22.70 0.53
N ARG A 155 13.54 -23.39 1.59
CA ARG A 155 14.34 -24.42 2.26
C ARG A 155 14.58 -25.59 1.32
N THR A 156 13.50 -26.13 0.74
CA THR A 156 13.55 -27.23 -0.24
C THR A 156 14.47 -26.88 -1.41
N TYR A 157 14.30 -25.70 -2.00
CA TYR A 157 15.17 -25.23 -3.07
C TYR A 157 16.66 -25.25 -2.66
N LYS A 158 16.97 -24.68 -1.49
CA LYS A 158 18.36 -24.67 -0.97
C LYS A 158 18.91 -26.07 -0.79
N GLU A 159 18.12 -27.00 -0.26
CA GLU A 159 18.52 -28.38 0.00
C GLU A 159 18.76 -29.14 -1.32
N GLU A 160 17.88 -28.99 -2.29
CA GLU A 160 18.01 -29.62 -3.60
C GLU A 160 19.22 -29.10 -4.39
N VAL A 161 19.48 -27.78 -4.35
CA VAL A 161 20.68 -27.20 -4.94
C VAL A 161 21.95 -27.74 -4.26
N ALA A 162 21.96 -27.81 -2.94
CA ALA A 162 23.10 -28.34 -2.20
C ALA A 162 23.34 -29.83 -2.44
N ALA A 163 22.27 -30.59 -2.65
CA ALA A 163 22.33 -32.03 -2.98
C ALA A 163 22.61 -32.29 -4.47
N GLY A 164 22.61 -31.29 -5.33
CA GLY A 164 22.76 -31.44 -6.78
C GLY A 164 21.57 -32.09 -7.47
N THR A 165 20.42 -32.14 -6.83
CA THR A 165 19.17 -32.67 -7.42
C THR A 165 18.39 -31.63 -8.21
N PHE A 166 18.64 -30.33 -7.96
CA PHE A 166 18.20 -29.23 -8.77
C PHE A 166 19.41 -28.42 -9.28
N PRO A 167 19.46 -28.04 -10.58
CA PRO A 167 18.51 -28.37 -11.64
C PRO A 167 18.62 -29.85 -12.09
N ALA A 168 17.48 -30.51 -12.30
CA ALA A 168 17.40 -31.81 -12.92
C ALA A 168 17.49 -31.71 -14.46
N ALA A 169 17.59 -32.85 -15.15
CA ALA A 169 17.74 -32.88 -16.62
C ALA A 169 16.64 -32.11 -17.38
N GLU A 170 15.42 -32.10 -16.86
CA GLU A 170 14.28 -31.36 -17.40
C GLU A 170 14.39 -29.83 -17.26
N HIS A 171 15.26 -29.35 -16.37
CA HIS A 171 15.53 -27.94 -16.13
C HIS A 171 16.76 -27.41 -16.90
N THR A 172 17.35 -28.24 -17.78
CA THR A 172 18.57 -27.93 -18.53
C THR A 172 18.32 -27.86 -20.04
N PHE A 173 19.15 -27.10 -20.72
CA PHE A 173 19.12 -27.00 -22.17
C PHE A 173 20.20 -27.90 -22.76
N LYS A 174 19.85 -28.68 -23.79
CA LYS A 174 20.80 -29.49 -24.52
C LYS A 174 21.43 -28.68 -25.63
N MET A 175 22.68 -28.99 -25.96
CA MET A 175 23.36 -28.48 -27.15
C MET A 175 24.07 -29.62 -27.86
N ASP A 176 24.45 -29.43 -29.08
CA ASP A 176 25.34 -30.34 -29.81
C ASP A 176 26.76 -30.19 -29.22
N GLU A 177 27.23 -31.22 -28.51
CA GLU A 177 28.52 -31.23 -27.85
C GLU A 177 29.71 -31.12 -28.82
N THR A 178 29.52 -31.46 -30.10
CA THR A 178 30.56 -31.28 -31.13
C THR A 178 30.92 -29.82 -31.39
N VAL A 179 30.06 -28.90 -30.96
CA VAL A 179 30.33 -27.45 -30.98
C VAL A 179 31.43 -27.10 -30.01
N LEU A 180 31.51 -27.80 -28.85
CA LEU A 180 32.51 -27.54 -27.82
C LEU A 180 33.93 -27.85 -28.30
N ASP A 181 34.10 -28.89 -29.17
CA ASP A 181 35.39 -29.27 -29.74
C ASP A 181 35.99 -28.17 -30.65
N LYS A 182 35.18 -27.20 -31.04
CA LYS A 182 35.57 -26.09 -31.94
C LYS A 182 35.88 -24.77 -31.22
N LEU A 183 35.79 -24.75 -29.87
CA LEU A 183 35.93 -23.53 -29.08
C LEU A 183 37.37 -23.22 -28.67
N TYR A 184 38.37 -23.99 -29.10
CA TYR A 184 39.81 -23.78 -28.83
C TYR A 184 40.67 -23.98 -30.05
#